data_4d94018dae69cacccf928ab8b523f804
#
_entry.id   4d94018dae69cacccf928ab8b523f804
#
_cell.length_a   1.000
_cell.length_b   1.000
_cell.length_c   1.000
_cell.angle_alpha   90.00
_cell.angle_beta   90.00
_cell.angle_gamma   90.00
#
_symmetry.space_group_name_H-M   'P 1'
#
loop_
_entity.id
_entity.type
_entity.pdbx_description
1 polymer ?
#
loop_
_entity_poly.entity_id
_entity_poly.type
_entity_poly.pdbx_seq_one_letter_code
_entity_poly.pdbx_strand_id
1 'polypeptide(L)'
;MQKELENIQAGYNGECRVDQLIQETHFTLPFQTLPNVEIQASPNRLIQIDSLIITPSYMCVLEVKHLRGTLKFLENPYQLIQTIDGNNTTYVCPQQQILRTVDSLEYWLQHEVGIQLPIFKAIVLPNKRTHIEIPPTQIKLLGPKEVPLYLQKLNKHRAIITTSQLQHIIYKIKNSNKPYNAFPLTKKHSIPLDQLKTGIICCCGGQGRRYSQRTWTCQTCGKNIDNAIKIAMQDWFWLFKSTITHKECSLYLQINNKNRITKLLKQMNLTPTGHTRSRTYHYNYRKPLFKETQSN
;
A
#
# COMPACT_ATOMS: atom_id res chain seq x y z
N MET A 1 -15.49 5.26 -9.70
CA MET A 1 -15.08 5.53 -8.31
C MET A 1 -15.46 4.41 -7.35
N GLN A 2 -16.75 4.06 -7.12
CA GLN A 2 -17.12 2.97 -6.20
C GLN A 2 -16.56 1.60 -6.65
N LYS A 3 -16.71 1.22 -7.92
CA LYS A 3 -16.14 -0.01 -8.49
C LYS A 3 -14.61 -0.07 -8.40
N GLU A 4 -13.94 1.07 -8.54
CA GLU A 4 -12.48 1.18 -8.39
C GLU A 4 -12.06 0.94 -6.93
N LEU A 5 -12.79 1.52 -5.96
CA LEU A 5 -12.56 1.28 -4.54
C LEU A 5 -12.75 -0.19 -4.16
N GLU A 6 -13.81 -0.82 -4.66
CA GLU A 6 -14.07 -2.26 -4.48
C GLU A 6 -12.93 -3.12 -5.04
N ASN A 7 -12.40 -2.77 -6.21
CA ASN A 7 -11.27 -3.47 -6.82
C ASN A 7 -9.97 -3.30 -5.99
N ILE A 8 -9.67 -2.09 -5.51
CA ILE A 8 -8.52 -1.82 -4.64
C ILE A 8 -8.64 -2.62 -3.34
N GLN A 9 -9.82 -2.61 -2.71
CA GLN A 9 -10.07 -3.36 -1.48
C GLN A 9 -9.95 -4.88 -1.70
N ALA A 10 -10.44 -5.39 -2.82
CA ALA A 10 -10.33 -6.79 -3.19
C ALA A 10 -8.86 -7.19 -3.42
N GLY A 11 -8.07 -6.35 -4.10
CA GLY A 11 -6.63 -6.53 -4.28
C GLY A 11 -5.91 -6.61 -2.95
N TYR A 12 -6.08 -5.61 -2.09
CA TYR A 12 -5.49 -5.56 -0.77
C TYR A 12 -5.83 -6.77 0.11
N ASN A 13 -7.11 -7.19 0.11
CA ASN A 13 -7.52 -8.38 0.85
C ASN A 13 -6.86 -9.66 0.31
N GLY A 14 -6.62 -9.71 -1.01
CA GLY A 14 -5.89 -10.80 -1.65
C GLY A 14 -4.43 -10.87 -1.20
N GLU A 15 -3.74 -9.73 -1.17
CA GLU A 15 -2.36 -9.61 -0.69
C GLU A 15 -2.25 -9.99 0.78
N CYS A 16 -3.09 -9.43 1.67
CA CYS A 16 -3.13 -9.78 3.09
C CYS A 16 -3.32 -11.28 3.33
N ARG A 17 -4.16 -11.93 2.51
CA ARG A 17 -4.35 -13.38 2.60
C ARG A 17 -3.11 -14.16 2.22
N VAL A 18 -2.39 -13.73 1.19
CA VAL A 18 -1.12 -14.36 0.78
C VAL A 18 -0.07 -14.18 1.88
N ASP A 19 0.03 -13.00 2.48
CA ASP A 19 0.94 -12.74 3.59
C ASP A 19 0.66 -13.64 4.80
N GLN A 20 -0.61 -13.90 5.13
CA GLN A 20 -0.98 -14.88 6.15
C GLN A 20 -0.50 -16.29 5.81
N LEU A 21 -0.70 -16.74 4.56
CA LEU A 21 -0.25 -18.07 4.11
C LEU A 21 1.28 -18.21 4.11
N ILE A 22 2.02 -17.13 3.85
CA ILE A 22 3.48 -17.12 4.00
C ILE A 22 3.86 -17.32 5.47
N GLN A 23 3.16 -16.68 6.40
CA GLN A 23 3.40 -16.82 7.85
C GLN A 23 3.08 -18.24 8.37
N GLU A 24 2.13 -18.95 7.74
CA GLU A 24 1.84 -20.35 8.05
C GLU A 24 2.94 -21.31 7.59
N THR A 25 3.88 -20.84 6.75
CA THR A 25 4.95 -21.68 6.21
C THR A 25 6.05 -21.89 7.24
N HIS A 26 6.40 -23.14 7.50
CA HIS A 26 7.55 -23.46 8.34
C HIS A 26 8.86 -23.28 7.55
N PHE A 27 9.65 -22.29 7.93
CA PHE A 27 11.00 -22.06 7.38
C PHE A 27 12.05 -22.68 8.30
N THR A 28 13.02 -23.38 7.70
CA THR A 28 14.12 -24.01 8.42
C THR A 28 15.31 -23.07 8.64
N LEU A 29 15.40 -22.01 7.84
CA LEU A 29 16.44 -20.99 7.90
C LEU A 29 15.85 -19.65 8.29
N PRO A 30 16.65 -18.69 8.79
CA PRO A 30 16.19 -17.33 9.01
C PRO A 30 15.57 -16.74 7.73
N PHE A 31 14.47 -16.03 7.86
CA PHE A 31 13.80 -15.41 6.72
C PHE A 31 13.23 -14.05 7.08
N GLN A 32 12.97 -13.25 6.07
CA GLN A 32 12.20 -12.00 6.18
C GLN A 32 11.17 -11.95 5.06
N THR A 33 9.93 -11.65 5.41
CA THR A 33 8.90 -11.25 4.44
C THR A 33 8.78 -9.75 4.42
N LEU A 34 8.73 -9.18 3.23
CA LEU A 34 8.52 -7.75 2.99
C LEU A 34 7.33 -7.59 2.04
N PRO A 35 6.17 -7.13 2.53
CA PRO A 35 5.02 -6.82 1.67
C PRO A 35 5.18 -5.45 1.01
N ASN A 36 4.57 -5.28 -0.15
CA ASN A 36 4.47 -4.00 -0.87
C ASN A 36 5.82 -3.26 -0.98
N VAL A 37 6.82 -3.93 -1.54
CA VAL A 37 8.15 -3.36 -1.73
C VAL A 37 8.20 -2.58 -3.03
N GLU A 38 8.59 -1.31 -2.97
CA GLU A 38 8.84 -0.47 -4.14
C GLU A 38 10.30 -0.03 -4.17
N ILE A 39 11.04 -0.43 -5.20
CA ILE A 39 12.46 -0.14 -5.36
C ILE A 39 12.69 0.58 -6.67
N GLN A 40 13.45 1.67 -6.62
CA GLN A 40 14.02 2.29 -7.82
C GLN A 40 15.19 1.43 -8.29
N ALA A 41 14.92 0.49 -9.20
CA ALA A 41 15.92 -0.47 -9.67
C ALA A 41 16.95 0.17 -10.62
N SER A 42 16.55 1.22 -11.35
CA SER A 42 17.42 2.08 -12.16
C SER A 42 16.78 3.47 -12.29
N PRO A 43 17.47 4.50 -12.82
CA PRO A 43 16.92 5.87 -12.92
C PRO A 43 15.53 5.95 -13.53
N ASN A 44 15.20 5.06 -14.47
CA ASN A 44 13.93 5.06 -15.19
C ASN A 44 13.05 3.85 -14.87
N ARG A 45 13.40 3.05 -13.86
CA ARG A 45 12.70 1.80 -13.55
C ARG A 45 12.37 1.68 -12.06
N LEU A 46 11.13 1.96 -11.73
CA LEU A 46 10.52 1.59 -10.44
C LEU A 46 9.91 0.20 -10.56
N ILE A 47 10.20 -0.69 -9.63
CA ILE A 47 9.56 -1.99 -9.50
C ILE A 47 8.72 -2.03 -8.24
N GLN A 48 7.57 -2.69 -8.33
CA GLN A 48 6.70 -3.00 -7.22
C GLN A 48 6.62 -4.52 -7.08
N ILE A 49 6.68 -5.00 -5.84
CA ILE A 49 6.62 -6.42 -5.48
C ILE A 49 5.56 -6.57 -4.40
N ASP A 50 4.52 -7.35 -4.66
CA ASP A 50 3.42 -7.54 -3.69
C ASP A 50 3.90 -8.25 -2.44
N SER A 51 4.61 -9.38 -2.57
CA SER A 51 5.25 -10.06 -1.44
C SER A 51 6.63 -10.57 -1.82
N LEU A 52 7.66 -10.16 -1.06
CA LEU A 52 9.05 -10.57 -1.21
C LEU A 52 9.51 -11.36 -0.01
N ILE A 53 9.91 -12.62 -0.22
CA ILE A 53 10.51 -13.50 0.79
C ILE A 53 12.02 -13.53 0.55
N ILE A 54 12.81 -13.35 1.60
CA ILE A 54 14.26 -13.33 1.55
C ILE A 54 14.78 -14.33 2.57
N THR A 55 15.61 -15.27 2.12
CA THR A 55 16.28 -16.28 2.93
C THR A 55 17.79 -16.28 2.63
N PRO A 56 18.63 -16.97 3.40
CA PRO A 56 20.03 -17.14 3.06
C PRO A 56 20.28 -17.98 1.80
N SER A 57 19.26 -18.67 1.28
CA SER A 57 19.37 -19.60 0.14
C SER A 57 18.81 -19.02 -1.15
N TYR A 58 17.78 -18.15 -1.04
CA TYR A 58 17.04 -17.63 -2.19
C TYR A 58 16.22 -16.41 -1.82
N MET A 59 15.77 -15.70 -2.83
CA MET A 59 14.63 -14.78 -2.75
C MET A 59 13.43 -15.38 -3.48
N CYS A 60 12.22 -15.03 -3.07
CA CYS A 60 11.00 -15.42 -3.76
C CYS A 60 10.08 -14.21 -3.93
N VAL A 61 9.72 -13.93 -5.17
CA VAL A 61 8.77 -12.88 -5.57
C VAL A 61 7.42 -13.52 -5.83
N LEU A 62 6.39 -13.07 -5.11
CA LEU A 62 5.01 -13.47 -5.36
C LEU A 62 4.24 -12.27 -5.89
N GLU A 63 3.65 -12.41 -7.06
CA GLU A 63 2.71 -11.47 -7.68
C GLU A 63 1.29 -11.93 -7.38
N VAL A 64 0.48 -11.09 -6.76
CA VAL A 64 -0.86 -11.45 -6.29
C VAL A 64 -1.92 -10.85 -7.22
N LYS A 65 -2.80 -11.68 -7.77
CA LYS A 65 -3.91 -11.23 -8.61
C LYS A 65 -5.25 -11.74 -8.08
N HIS A 66 -5.99 -10.88 -7.38
CA HIS A 66 -7.31 -11.24 -6.82
C HIS A 66 -8.42 -11.11 -7.88
N LEU A 67 -8.36 -11.95 -8.91
CA LEU A 67 -9.32 -11.99 -10.02
C LEU A 67 -10.33 -13.11 -9.82
N ARG A 68 -11.56 -12.97 -10.37
CA ARG A 68 -12.60 -13.98 -10.43
C ARG A 68 -12.96 -14.30 -11.89
N GLY A 69 -13.72 -15.36 -12.13
CA GLY A 69 -14.15 -15.77 -13.46
C GLY A 69 -13.09 -16.57 -14.20
N THR A 70 -13.19 -16.66 -15.51
CA THR A 70 -12.29 -17.44 -16.36
C THR A 70 -11.12 -16.61 -16.84
N LEU A 71 -9.91 -17.14 -16.70
CA LEU A 71 -8.66 -16.47 -17.05
C LEU A 71 -7.95 -17.23 -18.17
N LYS A 72 -7.46 -16.48 -19.18
CA LYS A 72 -6.61 -16.97 -20.28
C LYS A 72 -5.33 -16.14 -20.31
N PHE A 73 -4.18 -16.78 -20.15
CA PHE A 73 -2.87 -16.16 -20.33
C PHE A 73 -2.43 -16.35 -21.78
N LEU A 74 -2.36 -15.27 -22.54
CA LEU A 74 -1.88 -15.28 -23.94
C LEU A 74 -0.45 -14.82 -23.98
N GLU A 75 0.33 -15.30 -24.97
CA GLU A 75 1.77 -15.00 -25.09
C GLU A 75 2.13 -14.15 -26.32
N ASN A 76 1.31 -14.16 -27.35
CA ASN A 76 1.60 -13.36 -28.55
C ASN A 76 0.36 -12.58 -28.99
N PRO A 77 0.20 -11.31 -28.59
CA PRO A 77 0.99 -10.60 -27.58
C PRO A 77 0.70 -11.11 -26.15
N TYR A 78 1.61 -10.80 -25.20
CA TYR A 78 1.38 -11.12 -23.78
C TYR A 78 0.20 -10.35 -23.21
N GLN A 79 -0.88 -11.06 -22.93
CA GLN A 79 -2.12 -10.50 -22.37
C GLN A 79 -2.74 -11.45 -21.36
N LEU A 80 -3.48 -10.91 -20.40
CA LEU A 80 -4.38 -11.68 -19.57
C LEU A 80 -5.81 -11.30 -19.94
N ILE A 81 -6.61 -12.26 -20.39
CA ILE A 81 -8.04 -12.08 -20.64
C ILE A 81 -8.82 -12.66 -19.48
N GLN A 82 -9.68 -11.85 -18.89
CA GLN A 82 -10.66 -12.25 -17.88
C GLN A 82 -12.04 -12.25 -18.51
N THR A 83 -12.78 -13.36 -18.34
CA THR A 83 -14.17 -13.47 -18.74
C THR A 83 -15.06 -13.58 -17.50
N ILE A 84 -16.02 -12.65 -17.37
CA ILE A 84 -17.06 -12.66 -16.33
C ILE A 84 -18.41 -12.46 -17.01
N ASP A 85 -19.36 -13.37 -16.79
CA ASP A 85 -20.72 -13.29 -17.34
C ASP A 85 -20.72 -13.02 -18.87
N GLY A 86 -19.81 -13.69 -19.60
CA GLY A 86 -19.65 -13.55 -21.05
C GLY A 86 -18.88 -12.29 -21.51
N ASN A 87 -18.56 -11.37 -20.61
CA ASN A 87 -17.81 -10.15 -20.94
C ASN A 87 -16.32 -10.32 -20.73
N ASN A 88 -15.54 -9.96 -21.76
CA ASN A 88 -14.08 -10.03 -21.73
C ASN A 88 -13.47 -8.70 -21.30
N THR A 89 -12.49 -8.77 -20.41
CA THR A 89 -11.63 -7.64 -20.03
C THR A 89 -10.17 -8.06 -20.22
N THR A 90 -9.40 -7.21 -20.91
CA THR A 90 -7.97 -7.46 -21.15
C THR A 90 -7.12 -6.68 -20.15
N TYR A 91 -6.15 -7.37 -19.56
CA TYR A 91 -5.17 -6.80 -18.63
C TYR A 91 -3.75 -7.01 -19.13
N VAL A 92 -2.82 -6.22 -18.59
CA VAL A 92 -1.39 -6.49 -18.72
C VAL A 92 -1.11 -7.88 -18.16
N CYS A 93 -0.31 -8.67 -18.87
CA CYS A 93 -0.02 -10.04 -18.46
C CYS A 93 0.85 -10.08 -17.18
N PRO A 94 0.36 -10.69 -16.09
CA PRO A 94 1.13 -10.81 -14.85
C PRO A 94 2.42 -11.61 -15.02
N GLN A 95 2.46 -12.56 -15.96
CA GLN A 95 3.67 -13.30 -16.30
C GLN A 95 4.78 -12.36 -16.79
N GLN A 96 4.46 -11.47 -17.73
CA GLN A 96 5.44 -10.48 -18.22
C GLN A 96 5.80 -9.48 -17.11
N GLN A 97 4.84 -9.10 -16.29
CA GLN A 97 5.08 -8.18 -15.17
C GLN A 97 6.12 -8.76 -14.20
N ILE A 98 5.91 -9.98 -13.70
CA ILE A 98 6.82 -10.59 -12.73
C ILE A 98 8.20 -10.90 -13.32
N LEU A 99 8.28 -11.33 -14.59
CA LEU A 99 9.57 -11.56 -15.27
C LEU A 99 10.40 -10.27 -15.30
N ARG A 100 9.82 -9.16 -15.72
CA ARG A 100 10.50 -7.85 -15.76
C ARG A 100 10.84 -7.34 -14.36
N THR A 101 10.03 -7.64 -13.35
CA THR A 101 10.28 -7.27 -11.96
C THR A 101 11.49 -8.02 -11.41
N VAL A 102 11.57 -9.33 -11.66
CA VAL A 102 12.69 -10.15 -11.22
C VAL A 102 13.99 -9.75 -11.91
N ASP A 103 14.00 -9.58 -13.22
CA ASP A 103 15.17 -9.08 -13.96
C ASP A 103 15.70 -7.75 -13.38
N SER A 104 14.80 -6.82 -13.10
CA SER A 104 15.16 -5.54 -12.48
C SER A 104 15.65 -5.69 -11.02
N LEU A 105 15.11 -6.64 -10.27
CA LEU A 105 15.54 -6.92 -8.90
C LEU A 105 16.93 -7.59 -8.88
N GLU A 106 17.21 -8.50 -9.81
CA GLU A 106 18.53 -9.12 -10.00
C GLU A 106 19.58 -8.06 -10.32
N TYR A 107 19.26 -7.16 -11.26
CA TYR A 107 20.13 -6.03 -11.58
C TYR A 107 20.41 -5.16 -10.37
N TRP A 108 19.38 -4.79 -9.62
CA TRP A 108 19.51 -3.96 -8.42
C TRP A 108 20.35 -4.64 -7.33
N LEU A 109 20.13 -5.93 -7.07
CA LEU A 109 20.92 -6.70 -6.10
C LEU A 109 22.40 -6.71 -6.46
N GLN A 110 22.72 -6.94 -7.72
CA GLN A 110 24.11 -6.96 -8.19
C GLN A 110 24.80 -5.60 -8.01
N HIS A 111 24.12 -4.49 -8.32
CA HIS A 111 24.73 -3.16 -8.35
C HIS A 111 24.72 -2.48 -6.98
N GLU A 112 23.64 -2.64 -6.19
CA GLU A 112 23.49 -1.93 -4.92
C GLU A 112 23.96 -2.74 -3.71
N VAL A 113 24.02 -4.07 -3.83
CA VAL A 113 24.36 -4.96 -2.72
C VAL A 113 25.60 -5.79 -3.01
N GLY A 114 25.91 -6.09 -4.29
CA GLY A 114 27.03 -6.92 -4.70
C GLY A 114 26.85 -8.40 -4.34
N ILE A 115 25.60 -8.85 -4.15
CA ILE A 115 25.26 -10.24 -3.78
C ILE A 115 24.34 -10.82 -4.85
N GLN A 116 24.61 -12.07 -5.23
CA GLN A 116 23.73 -12.84 -6.10
C GLN A 116 23.03 -13.92 -5.29
N LEU A 117 21.70 -13.99 -5.43
CA LEU A 117 20.85 -15.04 -4.89
C LEU A 117 19.89 -15.53 -5.98
N PRO A 118 19.57 -16.81 -6.04
CA PRO A 118 18.51 -17.31 -6.90
C PRO A 118 17.18 -16.61 -6.56
N ILE A 119 16.46 -16.11 -7.58
CA ILE A 119 15.15 -15.49 -7.38
C ILE A 119 14.08 -16.37 -7.98
N PHE A 120 13.32 -17.05 -7.10
CA PHE A 120 12.11 -17.77 -7.48
C PHE A 120 10.93 -16.82 -7.63
N LYS A 121 9.96 -17.22 -8.44
CA LYS A 121 8.82 -16.37 -8.76
C LYS A 121 7.57 -17.20 -9.00
N ALA A 122 6.42 -16.69 -8.56
CA ALA A 122 5.12 -17.29 -8.84
C ALA A 122 4.01 -16.23 -8.85
N ILE A 123 2.95 -16.51 -9.61
CA ILE A 123 1.71 -15.75 -9.57
C ILE A 123 0.76 -16.47 -8.62
N VAL A 124 0.14 -15.74 -7.69
CA VAL A 124 -0.80 -16.27 -6.72
C VAL A 124 -2.21 -15.75 -7.03
N LEU A 125 -3.17 -16.65 -7.14
CA LEU A 125 -4.59 -16.34 -7.33
C LEU A 125 -5.37 -16.68 -6.06
N PRO A 126 -5.52 -15.74 -5.11
CA PRO A 126 -6.16 -16.02 -3.82
C PRO A 126 -7.68 -16.17 -3.90
N ASN A 127 -8.31 -15.84 -5.02
CA ASN A 127 -9.76 -15.98 -5.20
C ASN A 127 -10.16 -17.41 -5.54
N LYS A 128 -11.07 -18.00 -4.75
CA LYS A 128 -11.59 -19.36 -4.99
C LYS A 128 -12.51 -19.49 -6.21
N ARG A 129 -13.00 -18.37 -6.75
CA ARG A 129 -13.91 -18.32 -7.91
C ARG A 129 -13.16 -18.04 -9.21
N THR A 130 -11.90 -18.45 -9.29
CA THR A 130 -11.07 -18.30 -10.48
C THR A 130 -11.01 -19.64 -11.20
N HIS A 131 -11.30 -19.64 -12.47
CA HIS A 131 -11.11 -20.79 -13.37
C HIS A 131 -9.99 -20.46 -14.37
N ILE A 132 -9.04 -21.36 -14.53
CA ILE A 132 -7.93 -21.18 -15.47
C ILE A 132 -8.21 -21.99 -16.71
N GLU A 133 -8.46 -21.32 -17.82
CA GLU A 133 -8.66 -21.95 -19.12
C GLU A 133 -7.33 -22.12 -19.86
N ILE A 134 -6.47 -21.09 -19.84
CA ILE A 134 -5.12 -21.15 -20.41
C ILE A 134 -4.16 -20.63 -19.35
N PRO A 135 -3.30 -21.52 -18.77
CA PRO A 135 -2.32 -21.11 -17.77
C PRO A 135 -1.11 -20.39 -18.39
N PRO A 136 -0.34 -19.64 -17.62
CA PRO A 136 0.94 -19.10 -18.06
C PRO A 136 1.95 -20.24 -18.25
N THR A 137 2.87 -20.11 -19.20
CA THR A 137 3.83 -21.19 -19.56
C THR A 137 5.16 -21.07 -18.84
N GLN A 138 5.61 -19.85 -18.51
CA GLN A 138 6.94 -19.60 -17.96
C GLN A 138 6.94 -19.35 -16.45
N ILE A 139 5.78 -19.15 -15.84
CA ILE A 139 5.64 -18.80 -14.43
C ILE A 139 4.70 -19.79 -13.76
N LYS A 140 5.08 -20.23 -12.57
CA LYS A 140 4.20 -21.07 -11.75
C LYS A 140 2.99 -20.28 -11.27
N LEU A 141 1.80 -20.87 -11.49
CA LEU A 141 0.54 -20.35 -10.99
C LEU A 141 0.17 -21.13 -9.72
N LEU A 142 -0.18 -20.42 -8.65
CA LEU A 142 -0.49 -21.02 -7.36
C LEU A 142 -1.89 -20.59 -6.90
N GLY A 143 -2.66 -21.56 -6.44
CA GLY A 143 -3.81 -21.31 -5.58
C GLY A 143 -3.37 -21.03 -4.13
N PRO A 144 -4.29 -20.55 -3.26
CA PRO A 144 -3.92 -20.14 -1.89
C PRO A 144 -3.22 -21.25 -1.10
N LYS A 145 -3.77 -22.45 -1.10
CA LYS A 145 -3.23 -23.61 -0.34
C LYS A 145 -1.90 -24.13 -0.87
N GLU A 146 -1.51 -23.73 -2.06
CA GLU A 146 -0.25 -24.17 -2.68
C GLU A 146 0.93 -23.28 -2.28
N VAL A 147 0.69 -22.07 -1.76
CA VAL A 147 1.76 -21.14 -1.36
C VAL A 147 2.66 -21.74 -0.29
N PRO A 148 2.16 -22.28 0.85
CA PRO A 148 3.03 -22.91 1.84
C PRO A 148 3.81 -24.10 1.29
N LEU A 149 3.16 -24.94 0.48
CA LEU A 149 3.79 -26.12 -0.13
C LEU A 149 4.90 -25.74 -1.12
N TYR A 150 4.68 -24.67 -1.88
CA TYR A 150 5.69 -24.13 -2.79
C TYR A 150 6.90 -23.62 -2.04
N LEU A 151 6.70 -22.81 -1.01
CA LEU A 151 7.78 -22.26 -0.18
C LEU A 151 8.54 -23.38 0.58
N GLN A 152 7.85 -24.39 1.10
CA GLN A 152 8.49 -25.56 1.73
C GLN A 152 9.41 -26.33 0.77
N LYS A 153 9.04 -26.42 -0.51
CA LYS A 153 9.93 -27.02 -1.52
C LYS A 153 11.19 -26.19 -1.74
N LEU A 154 11.06 -24.86 -1.72
CA LEU A 154 12.21 -23.95 -1.84
C LEU A 154 13.13 -24.00 -0.61
N ASN A 155 12.62 -24.31 0.58
CA ASN A 155 13.41 -24.44 1.81
C ASN A 155 14.45 -25.59 1.77
N LYS A 156 14.42 -26.46 0.76
CA LYS A 156 15.43 -27.50 0.55
C LYS A 156 16.75 -26.96 -0.02
N HIS A 157 16.78 -25.73 -0.50
CA HIS A 157 18.00 -25.10 -0.99
C HIS A 157 18.96 -24.80 0.18
N ARG A 158 20.24 -25.08 -0.01
CA ARG A 158 21.27 -24.74 0.99
C ARG A 158 21.51 -23.25 1.08
N ALA A 159 21.92 -22.80 2.25
CA ALA A 159 22.33 -21.41 2.43
C ALA A 159 23.55 -21.07 1.55
N ILE A 160 23.46 -19.96 0.83
CA ILE A 160 24.50 -19.45 -0.07
C ILE A 160 25.18 -18.24 0.56
N ILE A 161 24.45 -17.48 1.38
CA ILE A 161 24.94 -16.30 2.07
C ILE A 161 24.86 -16.45 3.59
N THR A 162 25.64 -15.65 4.29
CA THR A 162 25.64 -15.59 5.76
C THR A 162 24.44 -14.82 6.29
N THR A 163 24.15 -14.98 7.59
CA THR A 163 23.08 -14.18 8.26
C THR A 163 23.39 -12.67 8.21
N SER A 164 24.66 -12.27 8.30
CA SER A 164 25.05 -10.88 8.19
C SER A 164 24.76 -10.30 6.80
N GLN A 165 25.05 -11.06 5.74
CA GLN A 165 24.72 -10.67 4.37
C GLN A 165 23.19 -10.59 4.14
N LEU A 166 22.42 -11.54 4.72
CA LEU A 166 20.95 -11.48 4.71
C LEU A 166 20.45 -10.17 5.34
N GLN A 167 20.95 -9.81 6.54
CA GLN A 167 20.57 -8.56 7.21
C GLN A 167 20.97 -7.33 6.39
N HIS A 168 22.09 -7.37 5.71
CA HIS A 168 22.51 -6.28 4.82
C HIS A 168 21.56 -6.09 3.64
N ILE A 169 21.14 -7.18 2.98
CA ILE A 169 20.14 -7.14 1.90
C ILE A 169 18.83 -6.51 2.42
N ILE A 170 18.32 -7.02 3.55
CA ILE A 170 17.07 -6.53 4.16
C ILE A 170 17.18 -5.04 4.48
N TYR A 171 18.29 -4.60 5.06
CA TYR A 171 18.55 -3.18 5.37
C TYR A 171 18.53 -2.32 4.10
N LYS A 172 19.24 -2.74 3.04
CA LYS A 172 19.29 -2.03 1.76
C LYS A 172 17.90 -1.92 1.12
N ILE A 173 17.12 -3.01 1.08
CA ILE A 173 15.75 -3.00 0.55
C ILE A 173 14.86 -2.05 1.35
N LYS A 174 14.87 -2.14 2.69
CA LYS A 174 14.06 -1.27 3.55
C LYS A 174 14.39 0.22 3.37
N ASN A 175 15.66 0.56 3.18
CA ASN A 175 16.10 1.95 2.98
C ASN A 175 15.82 2.45 1.55
N SER A 176 15.84 1.58 0.56
CA SER A 176 15.53 1.90 -0.84
C SER A 176 14.02 1.88 -1.12
N ASN A 177 13.23 1.33 -0.19
CA ASN A 177 11.79 1.23 -0.34
C ASN A 177 11.14 2.62 -0.29
N LYS A 178 10.58 3.05 -1.42
CA LYS A 178 9.85 4.31 -1.57
C LYS A 178 8.39 3.99 -1.93
N PRO A 179 7.58 3.55 -0.95
CA PRO A 179 6.21 3.16 -1.24
C PRO A 179 5.45 4.30 -1.90
N TYR A 180 4.66 3.94 -2.90
CA TYR A 180 3.82 4.87 -3.63
C TYR A 180 2.95 5.70 -2.67
N ASN A 181 3.03 7.00 -2.83
CA ASN A 181 2.19 7.93 -2.09
C ASN A 181 1.09 8.46 -3.01
N ALA A 182 -0.13 7.94 -2.85
CA ALA A 182 -1.30 8.38 -3.60
C ALA A 182 -1.80 9.78 -3.23
N PHE A 183 -1.28 10.37 -2.17
CA PHE A 183 -1.79 11.60 -1.60
C PHE A 183 -1.06 12.86 -2.13
N PRO A 184 -1.77 13.95 -2.29
CA PRO A 184 -3.22 14.11 -2.11
C PRO A 184 -4.02 13.45 -3.25
N LEU A 185 -5.13 12.81 -2.89
CA LEU A 185 -6.00 12.09 -3.84
C LEU A 185 -6.57 13.01 -4.92
N THR A 186 -6.78 14.28 -4.62
CA THR A 186 -7.23 15.28 -5.60
C THR A 186 -6.25 15.42 -6.76
N LYS A 187 -4.96 15.42 -6.49
CA LYS A 187 -3.93 15.47 -7.53
C LYS A 187 -3.91 14.17 -8.35
N LYS A 188 -4.02 13.02 -7.68
CA LYS A 188 -4.05 11.70 -8.33
C LYS A 188 -5.22 11.54 -9.29
N HIS A 189 -6.41 12.00 -8.86
CA HIS A 189 -7.66 11.85 -9.62
C HIS A 189 -8.07 13.12 -10.37
N SER A 190 -7.21 14.13 -10.45
CA SER A 190 -7.45 15.41 -11.12
C SER A 190 -8.76 16.08 -10.68
N ILE A 191 -9.07 16.02 -9.37
CA ILE A 191 -10.28 16.61 -8.79
C ILE A 191 -10.01 18.09 -8.48
N PRO A 192 -10.80 19.03 -9.03
CA PRO A 192 -10.68 20.45 -8.72
C PRO A 192 -10.96 20.72 -7.22
N LEU A 193 -10.12 21.54 -6.57
CA LEU A 193 -10.22 21.78 -5.13
C LEU A 193 -11.48 22.57 -4.74
N ASP A 194 -12.01 23.36 -5.64
CA ASP A 194 -13.27 24.14 -5.48
C ASP A 194 -14.51 23.25 -5.42
N GLN A 195 -14.44 22.02 -5.92
CA GLN A 195 -15.52 21.05 -5.82
C GLN A 195 -15.55 20.31 -4.47
N LEU A 196 -14.54 20.50 -3.62
CA LEU A 196 -14.47 19.83 -2.34
C LEU A 196 -15.15 20.63 -1.23
N LYS A 197 -15.95 19.94 -0.44
CA LYS A 197 -16.44 20.48 0.82
C LYS A 197 -15.31 20.56 1.83
N THR A 198 -15.16 21.66 2.52
CA THR A 198 -14.12 21.89 3.52
C THR A 198 -14.69 21.86 4.94
N GLY A 199 -13.83 21.61 5.91
CA GLY A 199 -14.20 21.59 7.32
C GLY A 199 -14.70 20.25 7.80
N ILE A 200 -15.63 20.25 8.72
CA ILE A 200 -16.19 19.03 9.31
C ILE A 200 -17.41 18.59 8.51
N ILE A 201 -17.31 17.43 7.89
CA ILE A 201 -18.36 16.88 7.04
C ILE A 201 -18.93 15.62 7.69
N CYS A 202 -20.25 15.51 7.72
CA CYS A 202 -20.97 14.34 8.19
C CYS A 202 -20.99 13.24 7.12
N CYS A 203 -21.18 11.98 7.52
CA CYS A 203 -21.35 10.85 6.59
C CYS A 203 -22.54 11.01 5.62
N CYS A 204 -23.55 11.84 5.96
CA CYS A 204 -24.63 12.21 5.03
C CYS A 204 -24.22 13.30 4.01
N GLY A 205 -22.98 13.78 4.05
CA GLY A 205 -22.48 14.91 3.21
C GLY A 205 -22.88 16.31 3.70
N GLY A 206 -23.56 16.42 4.83
CA GLY A 206 -23.95 17.70 5.44
C GLY A 206 -22.81 18.33 6.24
N GLN A 207 -22.83 19.67 6.36
CA GLN A 207 -21.85 20.44 7.12
C GLN A 207 -22.03 20.22 8.63
N GLY A 208 -20.92 19.98 9.34
CA GLY A 208 -20.92 19.91 10.80
C GLY A 208 -20.87 21.30 11.44
N ARG A 209 -21.71 21.53 12.43
CA ARG A 209 -21.70 22.72 13.29
C ARG A 209 -21.25 22.34 14.69
N ARG A 210 -20.44 23.18 15.30
CA ARG A 210 -20.01 22.97 16.67
C ARG A 210 -21.15 23.29 17.64
N TYR A 211 -21.58 22.26 18.40
CA TYR A 211 -22.63 22.40 19.42
C TYR A 211 -22.04 22.73 20.79
N SER A 212 -20.93 22.09 21.18
CA SER A 212 -20.23 22.33 22.44
C SER A 212 -18.71 22.30 22.25
N GLN A 213 -17.95 22.37 23.33
CA GLN A 213 -16.49 22.25 23.25
C GLN A 213 -16.01 20.91 22.66
N ARG A 214 -16.76 19.83 22.80
CA ARG A 214 -16.39 18.47 22.39
C ARG A 214 -17.33 17.88 21.34
N THR A 215 -18.53 18.45 21.14
CA THR A 215 -19.59 17.89 20.31
C THR A 215 -19.78 18.67 19.04
N TRP A 216 -19.88 17.95 17.93
CA TRP A 216 -20.24 18.49 16.61
C TRP A 216 -21.51 17.81 16.13
N THR A 217 -22.45 18.55 15.59
CA THR A 217 -23.71 18.06 15.04
C THR A 217 -23.84 18.41 13.58
N CYS A 218 -24.43 17.54 12.81
CA CYS A 218 -24.70 17.77 11.40
C CYS A 218 -25.87 18.72 11.22
N GLN A 219 -25.71 19.76 10.41
CA GLN A 219 -26.77 20.73 10.10
C GLN A 219 -27.88 20.13 9.23
N THR A 220 -27.58 19.05 8.49
CA THR A 220 -28.54 18.41 7.57
C THR A 220 -29.35 17.32 8.25
N CYS A 221 -28.70 16.39 8.96
CA CYS A 221 -29.38 15.22 9.54
C CYS A 221 -29.49 15.26 11.08
N GLY A 222 -28.98 16.29 11.74
CA GLY A 222 -29.03 16.47 13.20
C GLY A 222 -28.17 15.50 14.02
N LYS A 223 -27.53 14.50 13.41
CA LYS A 223 -26.73 13.50 14.13
C LYS A 223 -25.43 14.10 14.67
N ASN A 224 -24.97 13.55 15.80
CA ASN A 224 -23.63 13.84 16.30
C ASN A 224 -22.57 13.28 15.35
N ILE A 225 -21.48 14.03 15.20
CA ILE A 225 -20.32 13.63 14.36
C ILE A 225 -19.19 13.24 15.30
N ASP A 226 -19.04 11.93 15.49
CA ASP A 226 -17.99 11.39 16.33
C ASP A 226 -16.61 11.58 15.66
N ASN A 227 -15.59 11.81 16.48
CA ASN A 227 -14.22 12.03 16.00
C ASN A 227 -14.10 13.13 14.93
N ALA A 228 -15.03 14.08 14.89
CA ALA A 228 -15.19 15.10 13.85
C ALA A 228 -13.86 15.78 13.44
N ILE A 229 -13.06 16.23 14.40
CA ILE A 229 -11.76 16.88 14.13
C ILE A 229 -10.74 15.87 13.56
N LYS A 230 -10.75 14.62 14.06
CA LYS A 230 -9.81 13.59 13.56
C LYS A 230 -10.09 13.29 12.10
N ILE A 231 -11.35 13.07 11.75
CA ILE A 231 -11.79 12.81 10.36
C ILE A 231 -11.45 13.99 9.47
N ALA A 232 -11.82 15.21 9.86
CA ALA A 232 -11.55 16.41 9.06
C ALA A 232 -10.03 16.62 8.83
N MET A 233 -9.17 16.32 9.81
CA MET A 233 -7.72 16.43 9.63
C MET A 233 -7.16 15.32 8.74
N GLN A 234 -7.74 14.12 8.76
CA GLN A 234 -7.42 13.07 7.79
C GLN A 234 -7.80 13.51 6.38
N ASP A 235 -9.00 14.04 6.19
CA ASP A 235 -9.46 14.57 4.90
C ASP A 235 -8.54 15.67 4.39
N TRP A 236 -8.06 16.59 5.25
CA TRP A 236 -7.08 17.58 4.84
C TRP A 236 -5.85 16.97 4.20
N PHE A 237 -5.20 16.02 4.89
CA PHE A 237 -3.95 15.41 4.40
C PHE A 237 -4.20 14.47 3.22
N TRP A 238 -5.32 13.80 3.17
CA TRP A 238 -5.63 12.88 2.07
C TRP A 238 -6.09 13.59 0.80
N LEU A 239 -6.78 14.71 0.93
CA LEU A 239 -7.41 15.40 -0.21
C LEU A 239 -6.64 16.63 -0.67
N PHE A 240 -6.08 17.43 0.22
CA PHE A 240 -5.53 18.74 -0.14
C PHE A 240 -4.01 18.75 -0.29
N LYS A 241 -3.25 18.47 0.76
CA LYS A 241 -1.78 18.46 0.73
C LYS A 241 -1.16 17.83 1.98
N SER A 242 0.11 17.41 1.86
CA SER A 242 0.88 16.81 2.96
C SER A 242 1.33 17.79 4.05
N THR A 243 1.01 19.07 3.91
CA THR A 243 1.44 20.12 4.84
C THR A 243 0.25 20.92 5.35
N ILE A 244 0.41 21.52 6.53
CA ILE A 244 -0.58 22.46 7.07
C ILE A 244 0.11 23.51 7.92
N THR A 245 -0.33 24.75 7.81
CA THR A 245 0.04 25.85 8.71
C THR A 245 -1.02 26.01 9.79
N HIS A 246 -0.67 26.74 10.88
CA HIS A 246 -1.63 27.07 11.93
C HIS A 246 -2.84 27.83 11.38
N LYS A 247 -2.60 28.78 10.45
CA LYS A 247 -3.67 29.59 9.81
C LYS A 247 -4.60 28.71 8.99
N GLU A 248 -4.06 27.83 8.17
CA GLU A 248 -4.85 26.90 7.35
C GLU A 248 -5.69 25.96 8.20
N CYS A 249 -5.12 25.38 9.27
CA CYS A 249 -5.83 24.53 10.20
C CYS A 249 -7.01 25.27 10.88
N SER A 250 -6.78 26.52 11.29
CA SER A 250 -7.80 27.39 11.89
C SER A 250 -8.95 27.67 10.91
N LEU A 251 -8.63 28.06 9.69
CA LEU A 251 -9.60 28.35 8.63
C LEU A 251 -10.38 27.08 8.21
N TYR A 252 -9.68 25.98 7.98
CA TYR A 252 -10.27 24.73 7.55
C TYR A 252 -11.27 24.17 8.57
N LEU A 253 -10.89 24.15 9.85
CA LEU A 253 -11.74 23.65 10.94
C LEU A 253 -12.74 24.71 11.46
N GLN A 254 -12.65 25.95 10.99
CA GLN A 254 -13.44 27.08 11.50
C GLN A 254 -13.30 27.27 13.04
N ILE A 255 -12.07 27.10 13.54
CA ILE A 255 -11.74 27.23 14.96
C ILE A 255 -10.83 28.45 15.15
N ASN A 256 -11.33 29.54 15.73
CA ASN A 256 -10.57 30.78 15.94
C ASN A 256 -9.64 30.76 17.17
N ASN A 257 -9.77 29.77 18.06
CA ASN A 257 -8.95 29.67 19.27
C ASN A 257 -7.55 29.14 18.95
N LYS A 258 -6.54 30.02 18.97
CA LYS A 258 -5.14 29.72 18.65
C LYS A 258 -4.56 28.61 19.55
N ASN A 259 -4.86 28.62 20.85
CA ASN A 259 -4.32 27.62 21.79
C ASN A 259 -4.86 26.23 21.47
N ARG A 260 -6.13 26.13 21.06
CA ARG A 260 -6.76 24.87 20.69
C ARG A 260 -6.14 24.28 19.41
N ILE A 261 -5.89 25.12 18.40
CA ILE A 261 -5.20 24.68 17.16
C ILE A 261 -3.77 24.23 17.48
N THR A 262 -3.05 24.98 18.31
CA THR A 262 -1.70 24.62 18.73
C THR A 262 -1.69 23.26 19.46
N LYS A 263 -2.64 23.04 20.38
CA LYS A 263 -2.79 21.76 21.10
C LYS A 263 -3.11 20.60 20.14
N LEU A 264 -4.01 20.83 19.20
CA LEU A 264 -4.36 19.84 18.17
C LEU A 264 -3.14 19.43 17.35
N LEU A 265 -2.40 20.40 16.77
CA LEU A 265 -1.21 20.13 15.95
C LEU A 265 -0.10 19.40 16.74
N LYS A 266 0.03 19.65 18.04
CA LYS A 266 0.96 18.93 18.92
C LYS A 266 0.57 17.47 19.20
N GLN A 267 -0.73 17.16 19.17
CA GLN A 267 -1.26 15.79 19.35
C GLN A 267 -1.09 14.92 18.10
N MET A 268 -0.74 15.53 16.99
CA MET A 268 -0.55 14.84 15.71
C MET A 268 0.92 14.45 15.49
N ASN A 269 1.14 13.40 14.69
CA ASN A 269 2.47 12.96 14.25
C ASN A 269 2.95 13.81 13.06
N LEU A 270 3.18 15.09 13.31
CA LEU A 270 3.63 16.05 12.31
C LEU A 270 5.05 16.51 12.61
N THR A 271 5.84 16.72 11.56
CA THR A 271 7.18 17.29 11.64
C THR A 271 7.11 18.79 11.38
N PRO A 272 7.41 19.67 12.37
CA PRO A 272 7.41 21.11 12.14
C PRO A 272 8.66 21.55 11.40
N THR A 273 8.51 22.52 10.47
CA THR A 273 9.60 23.23 9.79
C THR A 273 9.33 24.73 9.85
N GLY A 274 10.37 25.54 9.76
CA GLY A 274 10.28 27.00 9.86
C GLY A 274 10.05 27.52 11.28
N HIS A 275 10.07 28.83 11.44
CA HIS A 275 9.98 29.50 12.74
C HIS A 275 8.73 30.39 12.83
N THR A 276 8.17 30.47 14.02
CA THR A 276 7.07 31.39 14.39
C THR A 276 5.93 31.44 13.37
N ARG A 277 5.74 32.55 12.64
CA ARG A 277 4.63 32.78 11.68
C ARG A 277 4.70 31.92 10.42
N SER A 278 5.90 31.50 9.99
CA SER A 278 6.13 30.66 8.82
C SER A 278 6.13 29.15 9.12
N ARG A 279 5.82 28.76 10.37
CA ARG A 279 5.85 27.35 10.78
C ARG A 279 4.84 26.53 9.99
N THR A 280 5.36 25.52 9.30
CA THR A 280 4.60 24.53 8.54
C THR A 280 4.76 23.17 9.18
N TYR A 281 3.71 22.39 9.23
CA TYR A 281 3.67 21.04 9.78
C TYR A 281 3.53 20.04 8.65
N HIS A 282 4.43 19.06 8.56
CA HIS A 282 4.48 18.04 7.51
C HIS A 282 3.98 16.72 8.05
N TYR A 283 3.08 16.07 7.34
CA TYR A 283 2.60 14.73 7.63
C TYR A 283 3.40 13.67 6.87
N ASN A 284 3.85 12.66 7.59
CA ASN A 284 4.42 11.46 7.01
C ASN A 284 3.36 10.36 6.97
N TYR A 285 2.86 10.03 5.79
CA TYR A 285 1.80 9.03 5.57
C TYR A 285 2.16 7.60 6.02
N ARG A 286 3.41 7.34 6.39
CA ARG A 286 3.85 6.07 6.97
C ARG A 286 3.56 5.93 8.47
N LYS A 287 3.08 6.98 9.12
CA LYS A 287 2.76 7.01 10.54
C LYS A 287 1.27 7.28 10.74
N PRO A 288 0.65 6.77 11.81
CA PRO A 288 -0.70 7.20 12.16
C PRO A 288 -0.73 8.71 12.36
N LEU A 289 -1.79 9.39 11.87
CA LEU A 289 -1.88 10.85 11.91
C LEU A 289 -1.91 11.39 13.34
N PHE A 290 -2.55 10.67 14.26
CA PHE A 290 -2.59 11.04 15.68
C PHE A 290 -1.69 10.13 16.50
N LYS A 291 -1.03 10.71 17.50
CA LYS A 291 -0.26 9.97 18.51
C LYS A 291 -1.20 9.07 19.29
N GLU A 292 -0.77 7.85 19.57
CA GLU A 292 -1.49 6.99 20.51
C GLU A 292 -1.55 7.67 21.87
N THR A 293 -2.74 7.84 22.40
CA THR A 293 -2.90 8.23 23.80
C THR A 293 -2.49 7.04 24.64
N GLN A 294 -1.36 7.14 25.33
CA GLN A 294 -1.05 6.20 26.40
C GLN A 294 -2.25 6.26 27.36
N SER A 295 -3.01 5.18 27.38
CA SER A 295 -4.02 4.94 28.42
C SER A 295 -3.24 4.72 29.73
N ASN A 296 -3.22 5.74 30.58
CA ASN A 296 -2.85 5.55 31.98
C ASN A 296 -3.97 4.79 32.67
#